data_19da51fde902ce13a10c957cf7f29b1b
#
_entry.id   19da51fde902ce13a10c957cf7f29b1b
#
_cell.length_a   1.000
_cell.length_b   1.000
_cell.length_c   1.000
_cell.angle_alpha   90.00
_cell.angle_beta   90.00
_cell.angle_gamma   90.00
#
_symmetry.space_group_name_H-M   'P 1'
#
loop_
_entity.id
_entity.type
_entity.pdbx_description
1 polymer ?
#
loop_
_entity_poly.entity_id
_entity_poly.type
_entity_poly.pdbx_seq_one_letter_code
_entity_poly.pdbx_strand_id
1 'polypeptide(L)'
;MKNVANLEGEVYKTTNRIIQRQRMKDELNILFPEVAKQYETDLDNHIIYTHDEASTPVLKQYCMAVSLYPLLTEGVGNIDGVTPSEPNDLQSFSGQITNLIFLLSSQCKGAVAVGEYFIALNYYVVKEFGDKWYEKLDCEASSPHCLIKRTVRDNILKAFKQFVWGVNQPAGNRSYQSPFTNISYYDHTYFTSLFGEFCYPDGSKPEWIAIDTLQRMFMKWFNQIRLKQVLTFPVETFAMVHNGDDIIDLNYKQLCAEMYAEGHSFFTYISDSADSLASCCRLRNELAENTFSPTSGLTGVMTGSCNVITLNINRIVQDWALTHTLNGTPLIKGKKLIDNPLRVTVIENDLKNYVTRILERVYKYHIAFKTMLYDLEDKGMFAASNGGYIHISKLYSTIGINGLNEAARFLGMKVSNNPEYIEFLQLILGTIKEQNKLHSIHDRKRPFLFNSEVVPAEGLGGKNYKWDKEDGYVVPEDENLYNSYFYNAHDNTSILDKFILHGHQTYQYTDGGSAAHINLEDHLSKEQYLKLIDFAIANGTNYFTFNIPNSKCEDCGKIIKRPIDTCPCCGSHNITQYTRVIGYLRPTKAFGSDRQQEARNRIYSDGKSQV
;
A
#
# COMPACT_ATOMS: atom_id res chain seq x y z
N MET A 1 18.92 20.72 1.15
CA MET A 1 19.80 20.70 -0.04
C MET A 1 19.22 19.68 -0.99
N LYS A 2 18.80 20.06 -2.21
CA LYS A 2 18.35 19.08 -3.20
C LYS A 2 19.56 18.27 -3.66
N ASN A 3 19.49 16.96 -3.58
CA ASN A 3 20.52 16.06 -4.10
C ASN A 3 20.59 16.19 -5.64
N VAL A 4 21.80 16.18 -6.21
CA VAL A 4 22.04 16.26 -7.67
C VAL A 4 21.22 15.21 -8.43
N ALA A 5 21.09 14.02 -7.88
CA ALA A 5 20.30 12.95 -8.47
C ALA A 5 18.78 13.21 -8.51
N ASN A 6 18.25 13.98 -7.55
CA ASN A 6 16.87 14.45 -7.64
C ASN A 6 16.69 15.46 -8.78
N LEU A 7 17.72 16.26 -9.08
CA LEU A 7 17.71 17.19 -10.21
C LEU A 7 17.71 16.42 -11.54
N GLU A 8 18.55 15.41 -11.70
CA GLU A 8 18.54 14.56 -12.90
C GLU A 8 17.18 13.89 -13.11
N GLY A 9 16.59 13.29 -12.06
CA GLY A 9 15.26 12.71 -12.15
C GLY A 9 14.18 13.71 -12.55
N GLU A 10 14.26 14.97 -12.13
CA GLU A 10 13.32 16.02 -12.53
C GLU A 10 13.52 16.48 -13.99
N VAL A 11 14.76 16.56 -14.48
CA VAL A 11 15.07 16.94 -15.86
C VAL A 11 14.46 15.93 -16.85
N TYR A 12 14.56 14.64 -16.56
CA TYR A 12 14.06 13.59 -17.46
C TYR A 12 12.55 13.32 -17.37
N LYS A 13 11.85 13.83 -16.37
CA LYS A 13 10.41 13.54 -16.18
C LYS A 13 9.55 13.88 -17.38
N THR A 14 9.78 15.03 -18.00
CA THR A 14 9.01 15.44 -19.19
C THR A 14 9.28 14.52 -20.37
N THR A 15 10.55 14.21 -20.64
CA THR A 15 10.94 13.30 -21.72
C THR A 15 10.40 11.90 -21.50
N ASN A 16 10.51 11.37 -20.27
CA ASN A 16 9.97 10.07 -19.93
C ASN A 16 8.46 9.99 -20.16
N ARG A 17 7.73 11.03 -19.77
CA ARG A 17 6.27 11.10 -19.99
C ARG A 17 5.92 11.09 -21.47
N ILE A 18 6.62 11.87 -22.29
CA ILE A 18 6.41 11.91 -23.74
C ILE A 18 6.62 10.52 -24.35
N ILE A 19 7.72 9.85 -23.99
CA ILE A 19 8.04 8.49 -24.47
C ILE A 19 6.95 7.49 -24.05
N GLN A 20 6.55 7.51 -22.78
CA GLN A 20 5.52 6.60 -22.26
C GLN A 20 4.17 6.81 -22.97
N ARG A 21 3.73 8.06 -23.12
CA ARG A 21 2.46 8.39 -23.78
C ARG A 21 2.48 8.02 -25.26
N GLN A 22 3.60 8.26 -25.95
CA GLN A 22 3.72 7.85 -27.36
C GLN A 22 3.60 6.33 -27.51
N ARG A 23 4.29 5.54 -26.68
CA ARG A 23 4.18 4.07 -26.70
C ARG A 23 2.76 3.60 -26.42
N MET A 24 2.09 4.19 -25.44
CA MET A 24 0.68 3.88 -25.17
C MET A 24 -0.22 4.16 -26.36
N LYS A 25 -0.03 5.29 -27.05
CA LYS A 25 -0.79 5.63 -28.27
C LYS A 25 -0.53 4.65 -29.40
N ASP A 26 0.74 4.30 -29.62
CA ASP A 26 1.11 3.35 -30.67
C ASP A 26 0.43 2.00 -30.43
N GLU A 27 0.46 1.48 -29.19
CA GLU A 27 -0.18 0.22 -28.82
C GLU A 27 -1.71 0.30 -28.90
N LEU A 28 -2.30 1.41 -28.43
CA LEU A 28 -3.74 1.65 -28.56
C LEU A 28 -4.20 1.74 -30.02
N ASN A 29 -3.42 2.34 -30.90
CA ASN A 29 -3.73 2.38 -32.34
C ASN A 29 -3.73 0.98 -32.96
N ILE A 30 -2.94 0.05 -32.43
CA ILE A 30 -2.92 -1.35 -32.87
C ILE A 30 -4.13 -2.12 -32.33
N LEU A 31 -4.40 -2.02 -31.04
CA LEU A 31 -5.39 -2.85 -30.35
C LEU A 31 -6.79 -2.23 -30.34
N PHE A 32 -6.90 -0.92 -30.16
CA PHE A 32 -8.14 -0.16 -29.92
C PHE A 32 -8.09 1.23 -30.55
N PRO A 33 -8.04 1.34 -31.89
CA PRO A 33 -7.84 2.61 -32.58
C PRO A 33 -8.93 3.66 -32.27
N GLU A 34 -10.12 3.21 -31.91
CA GLU A 34 -11.26 4.07 -31.56
C GLU A 34 -11.07 4.86 -30.26
N VAL A 35 -10.18 4.41 -29.34
CA VAL A 35 -9.90 5.09 -28.07
C VAL A 35 -8.50 5.71 -28.00
N ALA A 36 -7.66 5.50 -29.02
CA ALA A 36 -6.27 5.97 -29.00
C ALA A 36 -6.14 7.50 -28.85
N LYS A 37 -7.00 8.27 -29.53
CA LYS A 37 -7.06 9.73 -29.38
C LYS A 37 -7.62 10.17 -28.03
N GLN A 38 -8.60 9.40 -27.52
CA GLN A 38 -9.27 9.71 -26.27
C GLN A 38 -8.34 9.58 -25.07
N TYR A 39 -7.33 8.70 -25.13
CA TYR A 39 -6.35 8.51 -24.06
C TYR A 39 -5.62 9.81 -23.67
N GLU A 40 -5.11 10.57 -24.65
CA GLU A 40 -4.48 11.86 -24.37
C GLU A 40 -5.51 12.88 -23.87
N THR A 41 -6.68 12.92 -24.47
CA THR A 41 -7.77 13.82 -24.04
C THR A 41 -8.16 13.57 -22.60
N ASP A 42 -8.28 12.31 -22.18
CA ASP A 42 -8.63 11.95 -20.79
C ASP A 42 -7.51 12.34 -19.81
N LEU A 43 -6.23 12.25 -20.21
CA LEU A 43 -5.10 12.71 -19.41
C LEU A 43 -5.01 14.23 -19.32
N ASP A 44 -5.17 14.93 -20.44
CA ASP A 44 -5.03 16.39 -20.51
C ASP A 44 -6.22 17.11 -19.88
N ASN A 45 -7.42 16.51 -19.97
CA ASN A 45 -8.60 16.96 -19.25
C ASN A 45 -8.64 16.47 -17.78
N HIS A 46 -7.59 15.81 -17.30
CA HIS A 46 -7.44 15.35 -15.93
C HIS A 46 -8.59 14.48 -15.43
N ILE A 47 -9.29 13.78 -16.33
CA ILE A 47 -10.32 12.78 -16.00
C ILE A 47 -9.65 11.55 -15.37
N ILE A 48 -8.46 11.21 -15.91
CA ILE A 48 -7.62 10.13 -15.43
C ILE A 48 -6.20 10.61 -15.12
N TYR A 49 -5.52 9.86 -14.27
CA TYR A 49 -4.11 10.04 -13.96
C TYR A 49 -3.39 8.70 -13.95
N THR A 50 -2.36 8.53 -14.79
CA THR A 50 -1.48 7.36 -14.76
C THR A 50 -0.35 7.60 -13.77
N HIS A 51 -0.26 6.74 -12.73
CA HIS A 51 0.74 6.89 -11.69
C HIS A 51 2.16 6.64 -12.20
N ASP A 52 3.07 7.51 -11.75
CA ASP A 52 4.52 7.43 -11.99
C ASP A 52 4.92 7.26 -13.46
N GLU A 53 4.06 7.73 -14.39
CA GLU A 53 4.30 7.74 -15.83
C GLU A 53 5.66 8.35 -16.19
N ALA A 54 6.06 9.39 -15.46
CA ALA A 54 7.31 10.12 -15.69
C ALA A 54 8.55 9.51 -15.01
N SER A 55 8.43 8.42 -14.25
CA SER A 55 9.52 7.89 -13.43
C SER A 55 10.65 7.28 -14.25
N THR A 56 10.32 6.61 -15.37
CA THR A 56 11.29 5.95 -16.25
C THR A 56 10.81 5.97 -17.70
N PRO A 57 11.73 5.95 -18.69
CA PRO A 57 11.35 5.81 -20.10
C PRO A 57 10.97 4.38 -20.48
N VAL A 58 11.30 3.39 -19.64
CA VAL A 58 10.98 1.97 -19.84
C VAL A 58 9.71 1.63 -19.08
N LEU A 59 8.83 0.84 -19.71
CA LEU A 59 7.63 0.32 -19.04
C LEU A 59 8.02 -0.61 -17.90
N LYS A 60 7.39 -0.40 -16.75
CA LYS A 60 7.59 -1.21 -15.54
C LYS A 60 6.25 -1.40 -14.86
N GLN A 61 6.10 -2.56 -14.19
CA GLN A 61 4.96 -2.79 -13.30
C GLN A 61 4.98 -1.80 -12.12
N TYR A 62 3.83 -1.65 -11.47
CA TYR A 62 3.67 -0.66 -10.40
C TYR A 62 4.18 -1.17 -9.06
N CYS A 63 3.50 -2.14 -8.45
CA CYS A 63 3.90 -2.76 -7.17
C CYS A 63 3.95 -4.27 -7.32
N MET A 64 4.79 -4.91 -6.51
CA MET A 64 4.91 -6.37 -6.51
C MET A 64 5.06 -6.91 -5.08
N ALA A 65 4.37 -8.02 -4.80
CA ALA A 65 4.64 -8.91 -3.68
C ALA A 65 5.32 -10.15 -4.25
N VAL A 66 6.55 -10.40 -3.86
CA VAL A 66 7.41 -11.40 -4.50
C VAL A 66 7.56 -12.66 -3.66
N SER A 67 7.74 -13.80 -4.32
CA SER A 67 8.20 -15.00 -3.65
C SER A 67 9.69 -14.90 -3.36
N LEU A 68 10.09 -15.34 -2.18
CA LEU A 68 11.49 -15.46 -1.79
C LEU A 68 12.06 -16.89 -2.04
N TYR A 69 11.23 -17.83 -2.51
CA TYR A 69 11.69 -19.19 -2.75
C TYR A 69 12.86 -19.30 -3.74
N PRO A 70 12.89 -18.57 -4.87
CA PRO A 70 14.04 -18.58 -5.77
C PRO A 70 15.34 -18.14 -5.09
N LEU A 71 15.28 -17.22 -4.12
CA LEU A 71 16.45 -16.82 -3.34
C LEU A 71 17.03 -17.96 -2.51
N LEU A 72 16.16 -18.86 -2.01
CA LEU A 72 16.57 -20.02 -1.21
C LEU A 72 17.21 -21.12 -2.05
N THR A 73 16.82 -21.25 -3.34
CA THR A 73 17.26 -22.33 -4.24
C THR A 73 18.43 -21.94 -5.13
N GLU A 74 18.47 -20.68 -5.57
CA GLU A 74 19.38 -20.25 -6.63
C GLU A 74 20.12 -18.94 -6.30
N GLY A 75 19.79 -18.34 -5.17
CA GLY A 75 20.32 -17.02 -4.79
C GLY A 75 19.80 -15.91 -5.71
N VAL A 76 20.46 -14.77 -5.71
CA VAL A 76 20.14 -13.64 -6.62
C VAL A 76 20.61 -13.91 -8.06
N GLY A 77 21.35 -15.00 -8.30
CA GLY A 77 22.08 -15.30 -9.51
C GLY A 77 21.26 -15.59 -10.78
N ASN A 78 19.97 -15.86 -10.64
CA ASN A 78 19.09 -16.05 -11.80
C ASN A 78 18.77 -14.74 -12.56
N ILE A 79 19.35 -13.64 -12.13
CA ILE A 79 19.16 -12.34 -12.76
C ILE A 79 20.44 -12.01 -13.55
N ASP A 80 20.45 -12.35 -14.84
CA ASP A 80 21.47 -11.93 -15.83
C ASP A 80 22.93 -12.36 -15.58
N GLY A 81 23.15 -13.62 -15.22
CA GLY A 81 24.50 -14.23 -15.31
C GLY A 81 25.52 -13.71 -14.30
N VAL A 82 25.12 -12.90 -13.34
CA VAL A 82 25.92 -12.58 -12.15
C VAL A 82 25.58 -13.58 -11.08
N THR A 83 26.42 -14.58 -10.91
CA THR A 83 26.19 -15.73 -10.03
C THR A 83 26.71 -15.50 -8.61
N PRO A 84 25.89 -15.03 -7.66
CA PRO A 84 26.02 -15.64 -6.35
C PRO A 84 25.13 -16.89 -6.32
N SER A 85 25.67 -18.04 -5.92
CA SER A 85 24.91 -19.19 -5.49
C SER A 85 23.93 -18.82 -4.36
N GLU A 86 23.05 -19.75 -4.02
CA GLU A 86 22.17 -19.61 -2.85
C GLU A 86 22.95 -19.18 -1.60
N PRO A 87 22.33 -18.44 -0.68
CA PRO A 87 22.98 -18.09 0.58
C PRO A 87 23.37 -19.35 1.40
N ASN A 88 24.54 -19.32 2.01
CA ASN A 88 25.01 -20.45 2.80
C ASN A 88 24.72 -20.30 4.31
N ASP A 89 24.59 -19.08 4.77
CA ASP A 89 24.39 -18.70 6.17
C ASP A 89 23.48 -17.48 6.33
N LEU A 90 23.18 -17.13 7.55
CA LEU A 90 22.32 -16.00 7.91
C LEU A 90 22.87 -14.65 7.43
N GLN A 91 24.18 -14.48 7.40
CA GLN A 91 24.80 -13.22 6.97
C GLN A 91 24.75 -13.06 5.45
N SER A 92 25.05 -14.11 4.69
CA SER A 92 24.95 -14.11 3.22
C SER A 92 23.49 -13.94 2.77
N PHE A 93 22.52 -14.58 3.45
CA PHE A 93 21.10 -14.34 3.23
C PHE A 93 20.74 -12.86 3.43
N SER A 94 21.15 -12.24 4.54
CA SER A 94 20.86 -10.84 4.83
C SER A 94 21.45 -9.87 3.79
N GLY A 95 22.61 -10.21 3.22
CA GLY A 95 23.23 -9.49 2.12
C GLY A 95 22.44 -9.66 0.82
N GLN A 96 22.15 -10.91 0.46
CA GLN A 96 21.47 -11.22 -0.80
C GLN A 96 20.03 -10.70 -0.85
N ILE A 97 19.24 -10.81 0.24
CA ILE A 97 17.87 -10.26 0.24
C ILE A 97 17.88 -8.73 0.09
N THR A 98 18.86 -8.04 0.65
CA THR A 98 19.00 -6.59 0.47
C THR A 98 19.30 -6.27 -1.00
N ASN A 99 20.24 -6.98 -1.63
CA ASN A 99 20.56 -6.81 -3.05
C ASN A 99 19.37 -7.13 -3.95
N LEU A 100 18.64 -8.21 -3.64
CA LEU A 100 17.41 -8.58 -4.36
C LEU A 100 16.39 -7.44 -4.32
N ILE A 101 16.12 -6.86 -3.15
CA ILE A 101 15.18 -5.74 -3.00
C ILE A 101 15.63 -4.53 -3.82
N PHE A 102 16.93 -4.20 -3.87
CA PHE A 102 17.45 -3.13 -4.71
C PHE A 102 17.21 -3.42 -6.21
N LEU A 103 17.48 -4.64 -6.65
CA LEU A 103 17.21 -5.08 -8.03
C LEU A 103 15.73 -4.99 -8.38
N LEU A 104 14.87 -5.61 -7.58
CA LEU A 104 13.42 -5.61 -7.79
C LEU A 104 12.86 -4.19 -7.76
N SER A 105 13.31 -3.34 -6.85
CA SER A 105 12.89 -1.95 -6.77
C SER A 105 13.33 -1.13 -7.98
N SER A 106 14.36 -1.54 -8.70
CA SER A 106 14.74 -0.92 -9.98
C SER A 106 13.78 -1.27 -11.13
N GLN A 107 13.03 -2.34 -11.00
CA GLN A 107 12.11 -2.87 -12.02
C GLN A 107 10.64 -2.59 -11.74
N CYS A 108 10.30 -1.92 -10.64
CA CYS A 108 8.94 -1.46 -10.36
C CYS A 108 8.90 0.04 -10.08
N LYS A 109 7.71 0.63 -10.21
CA LYS A 109 7.47 2.05 -9.91
C LYS A 109 7.18 2.30 -8.43
N GLY A 110 6.55 1.35 -7.76
CA GLY A 110 6.06 1.42 -6.38
C GLY A 110 6.82 0.53 -5.39
N ALA A 111 6.07 -0.25 -4.64
CA ALA A 111 6.58 -1.08 -3.54
C ALA A 111 7.02 -2.47 -3.97
N VAL A 112 8.00 -3.01 -3.22
CA VAL A 112 8.40 -4.42 -3.23
C VAL A 112 8.07 -5.01 -1.87
N ALA A 113 7.04 -5.86 -1.80
CA ALA A 113 6.67 -6.57 -0.58
C ALA A 113 7.37 -7.93 -0.53
N VAL A 114 8.00 -8.21 0.62
CA VAL A 114 8.67 -9.46 0.93
C VAL A 114 7.98 -10.14 2.12
N GLY A 115 6.71 -10.50 1.92
CA GLY A 115 5.87 -11.09 2.98
C GLY A 115 6.40 -12.39 3.57
N GLU A 116 7.24 -13.11 2.83
CA GLU A 116 7.88 -14.37 3.25
C GLU A 116 9.19 -14.16 4.03
N TYR A 117 9.52 -12.92 4.41
CA TYR A 117 10.82 -12.59 5.02
C TYR A 117 11.17 -13.49 6.21
N PHE A 118 10.24 -13.67 7.15
CA PHE A 118 10.49 -14.49 8.35
C PHE A 118 10.57 -15.98 8.05
N ILE A 119 9.82 -16.46 7.05
CA ILE A 119 9.90 -17.85 6.57
C ILE A 119 11.28 -18.11 5.97
N ALA A 120 11.74 -17.26 5.04
CA ALA A 120 13.04 -17.39 4.42
C ALA A 120 14.19 -17.23 5.43
N LEU A 121 14.09 -16.27 6.34
CA LEU A 121 15.07 -16.05 7.40
C LEU A 121 15.22 -17.28 8.30
N ASN A 122 14.09 -17.90 8.70
CA ASN A 122 14.09 -19.07 9.58
C ASN A 122 14.90 -20.25 8.98
N TYR A 123 14.84 -20.43 7.67
CA TYR A 123 15.64 -21.47 7.00
C TYR A 123 17.14 -21.37 7.32
N TYR A 124 17.69 -20.15 7.26
CA TYR A 124 19.10 -19.91 7.58
C TYR A 124 19.38 -19.90 9.07
N VAL A 125 18.43 -19.52 9.91
CA VAL A 125 18.56 -19.63 11.37
C VAL A 125 18.62 -21.10 11.78
N VAL A 126 17.76 -21.95 11.22
CA VAL A 126 17.79 -23.40 11.46
C VAL A 126 19.09 -24.01 10.92
N LYS A 127 19.50 -23.64 9.71
CA LYS A 127 20.74 -24.15 9.09
C LYS A 127 22.00 -23.81 9.91
N GLU A 128 22.03 -22.65 10.57
CA GLU A 128 23.21 -22.20 11.35
C GLU A 128 23.17 -22.67 12.81
N PHE A 129 21.98 -22.69 13.46
CA PHE A 129 21.83 -22.93 14.90
C PHE A 129 21.08 -24.23 15.25
N GLY A 130 20.60 -24.94 14.22
CA GLY A 130 19.85 -26.20 14.35
C GLY A 130 18.38 -26.00 14.71
N ASP A 131 17.65 -27.12 14.70
CA ASP A 131 16.27 -27.15 15.11
C ASP A 131 16.14 -26.66 16.56
N LYS A 132 14.98 -26.09 16.90
CA LYS A 132 14.69 -25.54 18.23
C LYS A 132 15.70 -24.46 18.71
N TRP A 133 16.29 -23.73 17.78
CA TRP A 133 17.16 -22.59 18.08
C TRP A 133 16.52 -21.58 19.04
N TYR A 134 15.17 -21.47 19.03
CA TYR A 134 14.38 -20.59 19.89
C TYR A 134 14.47 -20.97 21.39
N GLU A 135 14.80 -22.22 21.73
CA GLU A 135 15.07 -22.67 23.10
C GLU A 135 16.49 -22.24 23.57
N LYS A 136 17.37 -21.84 22.65
CA LYS A 136 18.80 -21.55 22.88
C LYS A 136 19.16 -20.10 22.61
N LEU A 137 18.20 -19.19 22.60
CA LEU A 137 18.40 -17.78 22.23
C LEU A 137 19.56 -17.09 22.93
N ASP A 138 19.74 -17.35 24.23
CA ASP A 138 20.75 -16.71 25.06
C ASP A 138 22.01 -17.58 25.23
N CYS A 139 22.09 -18.73 24.55
CA CYS A 139 23.27 -19.57 24.50
C CYS A 139 24.35 -18.97 23.58
N GLU A 140 25.62 -19.12 23.95
CA GLU A 140 26.73 -18.76 23.06
C GLU A 140 26.69 -19.60 21.78
N ALA A 141 26.60 -18.92 20.65
CA ALA A 141 26.71 -19.54 19.34
C ALA A 141 28.11 -19.26 18.77
N SER A 142 28.92 -20.29 18.65
CA SER A 142 30.20 -20.17 17.99
C SER A 142 30.02 -20.29 16.49
N SER A 143 30.01 -19.19 15.78
CA SER A 143 30.22 -19.22 14.33
C SER A 143 31.72 -19.55 14.07
N PRO A 144 32.04 -20.50 13.20
CA PRO A 144 33.43 -20.88 12.89
C PRO A 144 34.29 -19.70 12.38
N HIS A 145 33.64 -18.63 11.92
CA HIS A 145 34.28 -17.47 11.30
C HIS A 145 34.26 -16.20 12.17
N CYS A 146 33.77 -16.26 13.42
CA CYS A 146 33.68 -15.09 14.28
C CYS A 146 34.53 -15.23 15.55
N LEU A 147 35.53 -14.37 15.68
CA LEU A 147 36.38 -14.26 16.89
C LEU A 147 35.64 -13.71 18.11
N ILE A 148 34.42 -13.14 17.91
CA ILE A 148 33.58 -12.57 18.96
C ILE A 148 32.49 -13.60 19.28
N LYS A 149 32.44 -14.04 20.53
CA LYS A 149 31.36 -14.88 21.04
C LYS A 149 30.04 -14.09 21.04
N ARG A 150 29.04 -14.59 20.34
CA ARG A 150 27.69 -14.01 20.27
C ARG A 150 26.66 -15.07 20.59
N THR A 151 25.55 -14.63 21.17
CA THR A 151 24.39 -15.52 21.36
C THR A 151 23.64 -15.73 20.03
N VAL A 152 22.76 -16.73 19.97
CA VAL A 152 21.85 -16.93 18.84
C VAL A 152 21.02 -15.66 18.61
N ARG A 153 20.50 -15.07 19.68
CA ARG A 153 19.76 -13.79 19.66
C ARG A 153 20.57 -12.68 18.99
N ASP A 154 21.86 -12.51 19.37
CA ASP A 154 22.72 -11.44 18.82
C ASP A 154 22.91 -11.59 17.30
N ASN A 155 23.05 -12.83 16.81
CA ASN A 155 23.21 -13.10 15.38
C ASN A 155 21.92 -12.79 14.61
N ILE A 156 20.75 -13.16 15.14
CA ILE A 156 19.46 -12.84 14.55
C ILE A 156 19.25 -11.32 14.55
N LEU A 157 19.52 -10.61 15.65
CA LEU A 157 19.40 -9.16 15.72
C LEU A 157 20.37 -8.45 14.76
N LYS A 158 21.54 -9.05 14.49
CA LYS A 158 22.49 -8.55 13.48
C LYS A 158 21.89 -8.67 12.07
N ALA A 159 21.23 -9.77 11.76
CA ALA A 159 20.55 -9.97 10.48
C ALA A 159 19.40 -8.96 10.30
N PHE A 160 18.56 -8.76 11.32
CA PHE A 160 17.52 -7.71 11.31
C PHE A 160 18.10 -6.33 11.06
N LYS A 161 19.19 -6.00 11.77
CA LYS A 161 19.88 -4.74 11.60
C LYS A 161 20.39 -4.55 10.18
N GLN A 162 21.04 -5.55 9.61
CA GLN A 162 21.57 -5.50 8.24
C GLN A 162 20.44 -5.27 7.23
N PHE A 163 19.33 -6.00 7.33
CA PHE A 163 18.17 -5.85 6.48
C PHE A 163 17.56 -4.44 6.60
N VAL A 164 17.23 -3.99 7.81
CA VAL A 164 16.55 -2.69 8.03
C VAL A 164 17.43 -1.53 7.59
N TRP A 165 18.74 -1.53 7.91
CA TRP A 165 19.65 -0.49 7.42
C TRP A 165 19.81 -0.53 5.91
N GLY A 166 19.86 -1.73 5.32
CA GLY A 166 19.91 -1.91 3.88
C GLY A 166 18.73 -1.21 3.19
N VAL A 167 17.49 -1.58 3.52
CA VAL A 167 16.30 -1.03 2.85
C VAL A 167 16.02 0.46 3.15
N ASN A 168 16.73 1.07 4.10
CA ASN A 168 16.66 2.52 4.34
C ASN A 168 17.79 3.30 3.63
N GLN A 169 18.67 2.63 2.87
CA GLN A 169 19.66 3.31 2.05
C GLN A 169 19.06 3.77 0.71
N PRO A 170 19.56 4.88 0.13
CA PRO A 170 19.14 5.30 -1.19
C PRO A 170 19.51 4.29 -2.27
N ALA A 171 18.56 3.98 -3.16
CA ALA A 171 18.81 3.15 -4.35
C ALA A 171 19.06 4.03 -5.57
N GLY A 172 20.24 3.92 -6.20
CA GLY A 172 20.63 4.73 -7.36
C GLY A 172 19.61 4.67 -8.51
N ASN A 173 19.09 3.47 -8.80
CA ASN A 173 18.11 3.23 -9.87
C ASN A 173 16.70 3.80 -9.59
N ARG A 174 16.47 4.41 -8.43
CA ARG A 174 15.21 5.04 -8.03
C ARG A 174 15.36 6.54 -7.75
N SER A 175 16.22 7.23 -8.47
CA SER A 175 16.52 8.65 -8.22
C SER A 175 16.91 8.88 -6.75
N TYR A 176 17.70 7.98 -6.19
CA TYR A 176 18.19 7.99 -4.80
C TYR A 176 17.10 7.93 -3.71
N GLN A 177 15.92 7.43 -4.04
CA GLN A 177 14.93 7.06 -3.04
C GLN A 177 15.27 5.68 -2.46
N SER A 178 15.01 5.47 -1.18
CA SER A 178 15.07 4.14 -0.58
C SER A 178 14.05 3.20 -1.23
N PRO A 179 14.33 1.90 -1.33
CA PRO A 179 13.35 0.92 -1.79
C PRO A 179 12.11 0.94 -0.91
N PHE A 180 10.92 1.12 -1.50
CA PHE A 180 9.68 1.02 -0.76
C PHE A 180 9.40 -0.45 -0.44
N THR A 181 9.77 -0.86 0.77
CA THR A 181 9.75 -2.27 1.20
C THR A 181 8.65 -2.50 2.23
N ASN A 182 7.91 -3.60 2.08
CA ASN A 182 6.90 -4.06 3.04
C ASN A 182 7.25 -5.47 3.52
N ILE A 183 6.98 -5.76 4.80
CA ILE A 183 6.99 -7.10 5.41
C ILE A 183 5.65 -7.38 6.07
N SER A 184 5.35 -8.66 6.29
CA SER A 184 4.11 -9.08 6.93
C SER A 184 4.40 -9.96 8.14
N TYR A 185 3.55 -9.80 9.16
CA TYR A 185 3.42 -10.70 10.29
C TYR A 185 2.12 -11.47 10.16
N TYR A 186 2.16 -12.75 10.44
CA TYR A 186 1.03 -13.66 10.30
C TYR A 186 0.66 -14.24 11.65
N ASP A 187 -0.62 -14.32 11.94
CA ASP A 187 -1.10 -15.15 13.04
C ASP A 187 -0.99 -16.65 12.70
N HIS A 188 -1.28 -17.52 13.67
CA HIS A 188 -1.19 -18.97 13.47
C HIS A 188 -2.11 -19.47 12.34
N THR A 189 -3.27 -18.86 12.17
CA THR A 189 -4.24 -19.25 11.14
C THR A 189 -3.73 -18.92 9.75
N TYR A 190 -3.21 -17.70 9.55
CA TYR A 190 -2.55 -17.33 8.30
C TYR A 190 -1.33 -18.19 8.01
N PHE A 191 -0.47 -18.40 9.02
CA PHE A 191 0.71 -19.25 8.85
C PHE A 191 0.33 -20.65 8.38
N THR A 192 -0.64 -21.28 9.03
CA THR A 192 -1.08 -22.64 8.68
C THR A 192 -1.65 -22.70 7.27
N SER A 193 -2.46 -21.72 6.89
CA SER A 193 -3.08 -21.68 5.55
C SER A 193 -2.07 -21.41 4.44
N LEU A 194 -1.12 -20.48 4.64
CA LEU A 194 -0.17 -20.08 3.60
C LEU A 194 1.06 -20.99 3.54
N PHE A 195 1.52 -21.49 4.68
CA PHE A 195 2.81 -22.17 4.80
C PHE A 195 2.73 -23.58 5.37
N GLY A 196 1.55 -24.10 5.71
CA GLY A 196 1.38 -25.44 6.28
C GLY A 196 1.87 -26.55 5.36
N GLU A 197 1.73 -26.39 4.04
CA GLU A 197 2.22 -27.32 3.03
C GLU A 197 3.55 -26.87 2.37
N PHE A 198 4.10 -25.74 2.82
CA PHE A 198 5.37 -25.26 2.30
C PHE A 198 6.54 -26.15 2.77
N CYS A 199 7.49 -26.43 1.86
CA CYS A 199 8.73 -27.12 2.16
C CYS A 199 9.92 -26.23 1.73
N TYR A 200 10.92 -26.16 2.59
CA TYR A 200 12.22 -25.60 2.25
C TYR A 200 12.94 -26.43 1.18
N PRO A 201 14.01 -25.92 0.54
CA PRO A 201 14.76 -26.66 -0.49
C PRO A 201 15.31 -28.01 -0.03
N ASP A 202 15.57 -28.19 1.25
CA ASP A 202 16.04 -29.46 1.86
C ASP A 202 14.90 -30.41 2.25
N GLY A 203 13.64 -30.05 1.98
CA GLY A 203 12.44 -30.82 2.31
C GLY A 203 11.91 -30.62 3.73
N SER A 204 12.58 -29.86 4.58
CA SER A 204 12.06 -29.50 5.91
C SER A 204 10.92 -28.49 5.82
N LYS A 205 10.11 -28.38 6.90
CA LYS A 205 8.97 -27.44 6.98
C LYS A 205 9.23 -26.38 8.05
N PRO A 206 8.72 -25.15 7.87
CA PRO A 206 8.78 -24.14 8.92
C PRO A 206 7.88 -24.54 10.12
N GLU A 207 8.39 -24.36 11.32
CA GLU A 207 7.64 -24.52 12.55
C GLU A 207 7.04 -23.20 13.02
N TRP A 208 5.76 -23.19 13.39
CA TRP A 208 5.07 -21.97 13.85
C TRP A 208 5.81 -21.25 14.97
N ILE A 209 6.24 -22.00 16.01
CA ILE A 209 6.91 -21.39 17.16
C ILE A 209 8.21 -20.66 16.79
N ALA A 210 8.94 -21.16 15.79
CA ALA A 210 10.14 -20.51 15.28
C ALA A 210 9.78 -19.20 14.57
N ILE A 211 8.78 -19.23 13.69
CA ILE A 211 8.31 -18.05 12.96
C ILE A 211 7.73 -16.99 13.90
N ASP A 212 6.85 -17.37 14.83
CA ASP A 212 6.27 -16.46 15.84
C ASP A 212 7.37 -15.82 16.70
N THR A 213 8.40 -16.60 17.08
CA THR A 213 9.55 -16.08 17.82
C THR A 213 10.29 -15.00 17.03
N LEU A 214 10.58 -15.24 15.75
CA LEU A 214 11.23 -14.24 14.88
C LEU A 214 10.38 -12.96 14.71
N GLN A 215 9.09 -13.12 14.48
CA GLN A 215 8.15 -12.01 14.33
C GLN A 215 8.11 -11.14 15.59
N ARG A 216 7.95 -11.75 16.76
CA ARG A 216 7.95 -11.04 18.05
C ARG A 216 9.29 -10.37 18.36
N MET A 217 10.40 -11.04 18.08
CA MET A 217 11.74 -10.47 18.25
C MET A 217 11.93 -9.26 17.35
N PHE A 218 11.52 -9.34 16.08
CA PHE A 218 11.66 -8.24 15.13
C PHE A 218 10.81 -7.05 15.55
N MET A 219 9.52 -7.25 15.86
CA MET A 219 8.61 -6.18 16.28
C MET A 219 9.16 -5.42 17.49
N LYS A 220 9.54 -6.14 18.57
CA LYS A 220 10.05 -5.52 19.78
C LYS A 220 11.37 -4.76 19.53
N TRP A 221 12.28 -5.37 18.80
CA TRP A 221 13.54 -4.76 18.42
C TRP A 221 13.34 -3.51 17.53
N PHE A 222 12.49 -3.61 16.52
CA PHE A 222 12.26 -2.53 15.57
C PHE A 222 11.53 -1.34 16.21
N ASN A 223 10.58 -1.63 17.11
CA ASN A 223 9.93 -0.63 17.94
C ASN A 223 10.91 0.17 18.79
N GLN A 224 11.89 -0.51 19.42
CA GLN A 224 12.91 0.13 20.24
C GLN A 224 13.93 0.91 19.40
N ILE A 225 14.35 0.39 18.25
CA ILE A 225 15.34 1.09 17.42
C ILE A 225 14.77 2.38 16.83
N ARG A 226 13.47 2.44 16.57
CA ARG A 226 12.76 3.65 16.14
C ARG A 226 12.75 4.77 17.20
N LEU A 227 13.08 4.49 18.45
CA LEU A 227 13.36 5.51 19.48
C LEU A 227 14.74 6.16 19.33
N LYS A 228 15.63 5.55 18.56
CA LYS A 228 17.01 6.02 18.35
C LYS A 228 17.22 6.62 16.96
N GLN A 229 16.46 6.11 15.97
CA GLN A 229 16.58 6.52 14.58
C GLN A 229 15.21 6.55 13.92
N VAL A 230 14.99 7.53 13.05
CA VAL A 230 13.79 7.57 12.20
C VAL A 230 14.02 6.63 11.03
N LEU A 231 13.41 5.45 11.09
CA LEU A 231 13.45 4.42 10.05
C LEU A 231 12.08 4.30 9.40
N THR A 232 12.03 4.60 8.11
CA THR A 232 10.80 4.58 7.32
C THR A 232 10.41 3.16 6.93
N PHE A 233 11.38 2.35 6.53
CA PHE A 233 11.20 0.99 6.02
C PHE A 233 11.80 -0.07 6.94
N PRO A 234 11.29 -1.32 6.87
CA PRO A 234 10.11 -1.73 6.10
C PRO A 234 8.80 -1.15 6.65
N VAL A 235 7.80 -0.99 5.77
CA VAL A 235 6.40 -0.85 6.21
C VAL A 235 5.93 -2.22 6.68
N GLU A 236 5.20 -2.25 7.77
CA GLU A 236 4.81 -3.49 8.44
C GLU A 236 3.30 -3.69 8.33
N THR A 237 2.88 -4.91 7.99
CA THR A 237 1.48 -5.33 8.00
C THR A 237 1.28 -6.48 8.99
N PHE A 238 0.36 -6.33 9.91
CA PHE A 238 0.01 -7.31 10.92
C PHE A 238 -1.30 -7.99 10.52
N ALA A 239 -1.22 -9.23 10.03
CA ALA A 239 -2.34 -9.96 9.45
C ALA A 239 -2.94 -10.96 10.43
N MET A 240 -4.26 -10.90 10.61
CA MET A 240 -5.04 -11.77 11.50
C MET A 240 -6.30 -12.29 10.83
N VAL A 241 -6.72 -13.51 11.17
CA VAL A 241 -7.98 -14.10 10.73
C VAL A 241 -9.03 -14.06 11.84
N HIS A 242 -10.26 -13.66 11.49
CA HIS A 242 -11.41 -13.69 12.39
C HIS A 242 -12.46 -14.72 11.95
N ASN A 243 -13.29 -15.16 12.89
CA ASN A 243 -14.38 -16.12 12.64
C ASN A 243 -15.77 -15.45 12.52
N GLY A 244 -15.80 -14.12 12.42
CA GLY A 244 -17.02 -13.31 12.44
C GLY A 244 -17.25 -12.61 13.78
N ASP A 245 -16.89 -13.23 14.88
CA ASP A 245 -17.09 -12.71 16.24
C ASP A 245 -15.80 -12.16 16.86
N ASP A 246 -14.66 -12.87 16.66
CA ASP A 246 -13.36 -12.50 17.23
C ASP A 246 -12.20 -13.01 16.36
N ILE A 247 -10.99 -12.53 16.62
CA ILE A 247 -9.74 -13.08 16.05
C ILE A 247 -9.56 -14.52 16.56
N ILE A 248 -9.27 -15.44 15.64
CA ILE A 248 -9.10 -16.86 15.99
C ILE A 248 -7.89 -17.05 16.91
N ASP A 249 -6.76 -16.39 16.61
CA ASP A 249 -5.57 -16.39 17.46
C ASP A 249 -5.62 -15.25 18.49
N LEU A 250 -6.23 -15.51 19.64
CA LEU A 250 -6.37 -14.52 20.73
C LEU A 250 -5.02 -14.03 21.26
N ASN A 251 -3.99 -14.87 21.26
CA ASN A 251 -2.66 -14.47 21.72
C ASN A 251 -2.05 -13.44 20.76
N TYR A 252 -2.29 -13.62 19.47
CA TYR A 252 -1.81 -12.70 18.44
C TYR A 252 -2.58 -11.38 18.44
N LYS A 253 -3.90 -11.41 18.70
CA LYS A 253 -4.73 -10.23 18.97
C LYS A 253 -4.19 -9.42 20.15
N GLN A 254 -3.85 -10.11 21.27
CA GLN A 254 -3.25 -9.47 22.44
C GLN A 254 -1.90 -8.81 22.11
N LEU A 255 -1.06 -9.47 21.31
CA LEU A 255 0.21 -8.92 20.83
C LEU A 255 0.01 -7.66 19.98
N CYS A 256 -0.97 -7.67 19.08
CA CYS A 256 -1.31 -6.51 18.24
C CYS A 256 -1.63 -5.28 19.10
N ALA A 257 -2.52 -5.44 20.06
CA ALA A 257 -2.93 -4.36 20.98
C ALA A 257 -1.77 -3.90 21.89
N GLU A 258 -0.95 -4.81 22.38
CA GLU A 258 0.26 -4.50 23.17
C GLU A 258 1.25 -3.67 22.37
N MET A 259 1.55 -4.07 21.14
CA MET A 259 2.49 -3.34 20.29
C MET A 259 2.00 -1.94 19.94
N TYR A 260 0.70 -1.74 19.71
CA TYR A 260 0.13 -0.40 19.56
C TYR A 260 0.25 0.42 20.84
N ALA A 261 -0.04 -0.16 22.01
CA ALA A 261 0.09 0.53 23.29
C ALA A 261 1.56 0.92 23.62
N GLU A 262 2.53 0.12 23.15
CA GLU A 262 3.97 0.45 23.20
C GLU A 262 4.39 1.48 22.14
N GLY A 263 3.47 1.97 21.33
CA GLY A 263 3.72 2.95 20.27
C GLY A 263 4.43 2.41 19.04
N HIS A 264 4.27 1.14 18.73
CA HIS A 264 4.72 0.60 17.46
C HIS A 264 3.77 1.03 16.33
N SER A 265 4.31 1.28 15.15
CA SER A 265 3.54 1.84 14.03
C SER A 265 3.54 0.85 12.86
N PHE A 266 2.40 0.20 12.66
CA PHE A 266 2.16 -0.78 11.58
C PHE A 266 0.73 -0.66 11.06
N PHE A 267 0.40 -1.38 9.99
CA PHE A 267 -0.97 -1.57 9.52
C PHE A 267 -1.51 -2.88 10.08
N THR A 268 -2.77 -2.88 10.48
CA THR A 268 -3.52 -4.09 10.83
C THR A 268 -4.39 -4.49 9.66
N TYR A 269 -4.30 -5.76 9.27
CA TYR A 269 -5.15 -6.38 8.28
C TYR A 269 -5.92 -7.54 8.93
N ILE A 270 -7.24 -7.49 8.89
CA ILE A 270 -8.14 -8.50 9.46
C ILE A 270 -8.97 -9.08 8.32
N SER A 271 -8.99 -10.39 8.17
CA SER A 271 -9.75 -11.08 7.13
C SER A 271 -10.56 -12.23 7.70
N ASP A 272 -11.65 -12.58 7.03
CA ASP A 272 -12.46 -13.77 7.32
C ASP A 272 -11.82 -15.07 6.82
N SER A 273 -10.82 -14.97 5.96
CA SER A 273 -10.05 -16.09 5.42
C SER A 273 -8.58 -15.69 5.18
N ALA A 274 -7.70 -16.67 5.05
CA ALA A 274 -6.33 -16.45 4.66
C ALA A 274 -6.13 -16.33 3.13
N ASP A 275 -7.21 -16.23 2.36
CA ASP A 275 -7.18 -16.18 0.89
C ASP A 275 -6.82 -14.80 0.34
N SER A 276 -6.67 -13.81 1.20
CA SER A 276 -6.27 -12.45 0.81
C SER A 276 -5.20 -11.90 1.73
N LEU A 277 -4.33 -11.06 1.18
CA LEU A 277 -3.20 -10.48 1.89
C LEU A 277 -2.98 -9.02 1.48
N ALA A 278 -2.73 -8.16 2.46
CA ALA A 278 -2.28 -6.81 2.19
C ALA A 278 -0.77 -6.76 1.95
N SER A 279 -0.34 -6.28 0.80
CA SER A 279 1.06 -6.28 0.38
C SER A 279 1.71 -4.91 0.23
N CYS A 280 0.96 -3.83 0.44
CA CYS A 280 1.52 -2.48 0.51
C CYS A 280 0.60 -1.57 1.32
N CYS A 281 0.81 -0.26 1.31
CA CYS A 281 0.04 0.66 2.18
C CYS A 281 -1.49 0.65 2.00
N ARG A 282 -2.02 0.07 0.91
CA ARG A 282 -3.46 -0.13 0.69
C ARG A 282 -3.79 -1.33 -0.19
N LEU A 283 -2.85 -1.84 -0.95
CA LEU A 283 -3.09 -2.91 -1.91
C LEU A 283 -3.43 -4.21 -1.17
N ARG A 284 -4.65 -4.69 -1.41
CA ARG A 284 -5.12 -6.02 -1.07
C ARG A 284 -5.00 -6.93 -2.28
N ASN A 285 -4.62 -8.16 -2.08
CA ASN A 285 -4.52 -9.16 -3.13
C ASN A 285 -5.36 -10.37 -2.73
N GLU A 286 -6.27 -10.78 -3.60
CA GLU A 286 -7.00 -12.04 -3.44
C GLU A 286 -6.13 -13.20 -3.93
N LEU A 287 -5.93 -14.19 -3.07
CA LEU A 287 -5.08 -15.34 -3.32
C LEU A 287 -5.85 -16.53 -3.93
N ALA A 288 -7.19 -16.51 -3.83
CA ALA A 288 -8.05 -17.62 -4.23
C ALA A 288 -7.94 -18.02 -5.71
N GLU A 289 -7.51 -17.11 -6.60
CA GLU A 289 -7.28 -17.41 -8.03
C GLU A 289 -5.85 -17.90 -8.32
N ASN A 290 -4.96 -17.91 -7.33
CA ASN A 290 -3.61 -18.43 -7.46
C ASN A 290 -3.61 -19.94 -7.21
N THR A 291 -3.66 -20.73 -8.26
CA THR A 291 -3.61 -22.19 -8.18
C THR A 291 -2.38 -22.67 -7.44
N PHE A 292 -2.61 -23.43 -6.40
CA PHE A 292 -1.59 -24.08 -5.58
C PHE A 292 -0.79 -25.07 -6.45
N SER A 293 0.53 -24.94 -6.46
CA SER A 293 1.43 -26.00 -6.94
C SER A 293 2.40 -26.37 -5.83
N PRO A 294 2.29 -27.60 -5.27
CA PRO A 294 3.20 -28.07 -4.23
C PRO A 294 4.67 -28.11 -4.67
N THR A 295 4.90 -28.10 -5.98
CA THR A 295 6.26 -28.20 -6.58
C THR A 295 6.93 -26.84 -6.82
N SER A 296 6.20 -25.73 -6.71
CA SER A 296 6.74 -24.38 -6.93
C SER A 296 6.95 -23.57 -5.66
N GLY A 297 6.89 -24.21 -4.50
CA GLY A 297 7.30 -23.69 -3.21
C GLY A 297 6.34 -22.71 -2.55
N LEU A 298 5.75 -21.74 -3.23
CA LEU A 298 4.88 -20.75 -2.60
C LEU A 298 4.01 -20.04 -3.62
N THR A 299 2.76 -19.92 -3.29
CA THR A 299 1.74 -19.56 -4.27
C THR A 299 1.01 -18.29 -3.97
N GLY A 300 1.00 -17.87 -2.69
CA GLY A 300 0.14 -16.79 -2.25
C GLY A 300 0.66 -15.37 -2.46
N VAL A 301 1.95 -15.18 -2.73
CA VAL A 301 2.57 -13.86 -2.65
C VAL A 301 2.97 -13.24 -3.97
N MET A 302 3.03 -14.00 -5.07
CA MET A 302 3.42 -13.47 -6.39
C MET A 302 2.30 -12.65 -7.04
N THR A 303 1.89 -11.54 -6.43
CA THR A 303 0.81 -10.69 -6.91
C THR A 303 1.15 -9.21 -6.76
N GLY A 304 0.28 -8.31 -7.20
CA GLY A 304 0.50 -6.88 -7.11
C GLY A 304 -0.28 -6.10 -8.17
N SER A 305 0.21 -4.92 -8.52
CA SER A 305 -0.36 -4.08 -9.56
C SER A 305 0.60 -3.87 -10.72
N CYS A 306 0.15 -4.13 -11.93
CA CYS A 306 0.94 -3.86 -13.13
C CYS A 306 0.88 -2.37 -13.51
N ASN A 307 -0.24 -1.71 -13.29
CA ASN A 307 -0.43 -0.30 -13.55
C ASN A 307 -1.59 0.24 -12.72
N VAL A 308 -1.53 1.54 -12.38
CA VAL A 308 -2.61 2.26 -11.69
C VAL A 308 -3.03 3.46 -12.53
N ILE A 309 -4.30 3.48 -12.92
CA ILE A 309 -4.95 4.64 -13.55
C ILE A 309 -6.04 5.12 -12.60
N THR A 310 -5.87 6.33 -12.06
CA THR A 310 -6.80 6.90 -11.09
C THR A 310 -7.81 7.80 -11.77
N LEU A 311 -9.07 7.61 -11.44
CA LEU A 311 -10.20 8.44 -11.83
C LEU A 311 -10.29 9.67 -10.92
N ASN A 312 -10.47 10.87 -11.49
CA ASN A 312 -10.87 12.06 -10.76
C ASN A 312 -12.39 12.10 -10.65
N ILE A 313 -12.94 11.52 -9.58
CA ILE A 313 -14.39 11.37 -9.41
C ILE A 313 -15.09 12.73 -9.29
N ASN A 314 -14.44 13.73 -8.66
CA ASN A 314 -15.02 15.07 -8.56
C ASN A 314 -15.29 15.67 -9.95
N ARG A 315 -14.30 15.59 -10.85
CA ARG A 315 -14.43 16.08 -12.23
C ARG A 315 -15.47 15.28 -13.01
N ILE A 316 -15.43 13.95 -12.92
CA ILE A 316 -16.36 13.06 -13.61
C ILE A 316 -17.81 13.35 -13.23
N VAL A 317 -18.09 13.55 -11.94
CA VAL A 317 -19.44 13.86 -11.45
C VAL A 317 -19.88 15.25 -11.90
N GLN A 318 -18.98 16.25 -11.90
CA GLN A 318 -19.30 17.58 -12.38
C GLN A 318 -19.52 17.63 -13.89
N ASP A 319 -18.70 16.94 -14.69
CA ASP A 319 -18.89 16.82 -16.15
C ASP A 319 -20.23 16.15 -16.48
N TRP A 320 -20.57 15.08 -15.74
CA TRP A 320 -21.87 14.44 -15.86
C TRP A 320 -23.00 15.48 -15.58
N ALA A 321 -22.90 16.21 -14.48
CA ALA A 321 -23.95 17.17 -14.08
C ALA A 321 -24.08 18.35 -15.05
N LEU A 322 -22.98 18.78 -15.69
CA LEU A 322 -22.99 19.84 -16.72
C LEU A 322 -23.66 19.40 -18.03
N THR A 323 -23.54 18.13 -18.38
CA THR A 323 -24.04 17.61 -19.66
C THR A 323 -25.45 17.04 -19.59
N HIS A 324 -26.01 16.89 -18.38
CA HIS A 324 -27.31 16.25 -18.18
C HIS A 324 -28.37 17.22 -17.70
N THR A 325 -29.59 16.98 -18.16
CA THR A 325 -30.78 17.72 -17.78
C THR A 325 -31.81 16.79 -17.16
N LEU A 326 -32.47 17.25 -16.10
CA LEU A 326 -33.63 16.58 -15.53
C LEU A 326 -34.91 17.24 -16.06
N ASN A 327 -35.73 16.51 -16.82
CA ASN A 327 -36.93 17.03 -17.48
C ASN A 327 -36.70 18.32 -18.29
N GLY A 328 -35.56 18.40 -18.99
CA GLY A 328 -35.18 19.57 -19.78
C GLY A 328 -34.57 20.72 -18.98
N THR A 329 -34.43 20.58 -17.67
CA THR A 329 -33.76 21.57 -16.81
C THR A 329 -32.33 21.17 -16.52
N PRO A 330 -31.31 22.01 -16.80
CA PRO A 330 -29.92 21.70 -16.45
C PRO A 330 -29.77 21.42 -14.96
N LEU A 331 -28.95 20.39 -14.60
CA LEU A 331 -28.67 20.06 -13.19
C LEU A 331 -27.84 21.14 -12.50
N ILE A 332 -27.11 21.95 -13.28
CA ILE A 332 -26.27 23.04 -12.76
C ILE A 332 -26.73 24.37 -13.36
N LYS A 333 -26.88 25.39 -12.50
CA LYS A 333 -27.00 26.79 -12.90
C LYS A 333 -25.81 27.57 -12.36
N GLY A 334 -24.91 27.96 -13.25
CA GLY A 334 -23.64 28.53 -12.84
C GLY A 334 -22.73 27.46 -12.21
N LYS A 335 -22.23 27.69 -10.99
CA LYS A 335 -21.41 26.73 -10.22
C LYS A 335 -22.18 25.98 -9.14
N LYS A 336 -23.51 26.07 -9.12
CA LYS A 336 -24.36 25.46 -8.08
C LYS A 336 -25.31 24.44 -8.68
N LEU A 337 -25.43 23.30 -8.02
CA LEU A 337 -26.48 22.33 -8.29
C LEU A 337 -27.85 22.94 -7.99
N ILE A 338 -28.81 22.73 -8.89
CA ILE A 338 -30.18 23.21 -8.66
C ILE A 338 -30.83 22.29 -7.64
N ASP A 339 -31.41 22.87 -6.58
CA ASP A 339 -32.19 22.12 -5.60
C ASP A 339 -33.38 21.44 -6.26
N ASN A 340 -33.37 20.12 -6.33
CA ASN A 340 -34.43 19.29 -6.89
C ASN A 340 -34.73 18.11 -5.98
N PRO A 341 -35.97 17.92 -5.51
CA PRO A 341 -36.37 16.81 -4.65
C PRO A 341 -36.42 15.43 -5.32
N LEU A 342 -36.21 15.33 -6.65
CA LEU A 342 -36.10 14.05 -7.38
C LEU A 342 -34.67 13.47 -7.44
N ARG A 343 -33.83 13.88 -6.52
CA ARG A 343 -32.38 13.67 -6.51
C ARG A 343 -31.91 12.22 -6.60
N VAL A 344 -32.61 11.26 -6.03
CA VAL A 344 -31.99 9.95 -5.75
C VAL A 344 -32.13 8.97 -6.93
N THR A 345 -33.33 8.71 -7.44
CA THR A 345 -33.57 7.58 -8.34
C THR A 345 -33.18 7.79 -9.81
N VAL A 346 -33.20 9.02 -10.31
CA VAL A 346 -32.84 9.33 -11.71
C VAL A 346 -31.34 9.56 -11.84
N ILE A 347 -30.73 10.13 -10.80
CA ILE A 347 -29.28 10.38 -10.70
C ILE A 347 -28.50 9.07 -10.75
N GLU A 348 -28.96 8.03 -10.06
CA GLU A 348 -28.23 6.77 -9.91
C GLU A 348 -27.94 6.06 -11.23
N ASN A 349 -28.97 5.79 -12.02
CA ASN A 349 -28.80 5.05 -13.28
C ASN A 349 -28.03 5.86 -14.32
N ASP A 350 -28.24 7.14 -14.40
CA ASP A 350 -27.62 7.98 -15.41
C ASP A 350 -26.14 8.26 -15.07
N LEU A 351 -25.81 8.56 -13.81
CA LEU A 351 -24.44 8.69 -13.34
C LEU A 351 -23.68 7.35 -13.46
N LYS A 352 -24.32 6.23 -13.08
CA LYS A 352 -23.77 4.88 -13.28
C LYS A 352 -23.36 4.66 -14.73
N ASN A 353 -24.25 4.96 -15.67
CA ASN A 353 -23.99 4.81 -17.10
C ASN A 353 -22.86 5.74 -17.59
N TYR A 354 -22.79 6.95 -17.05
CA TYR A 354 -21.72 7.88 -17.40
C TYR A 354 -20.36 7.38 -16.95
N VAL A 355 -20.25 6.93 -15.70
CA VAL A 355 -19.03 6.33 -15.13
C VAL A 355 -18.63 5.08 -15.91
N THR A 356 -19.61 4.22 -16.25
CA THR A 356 -19.37 3.00 -17.05
C THR A 356 -18.70 3.31 -18.40
N ARG A 357 -19.19 4.33 -19.14
CA ARG A 357 -18.57 4.72 -20.43
C ARG A 357 -17.11 5.20 -20.28
N ILE A 358 -16.76 5.79 -19.15
CA ILE A 358 -15.38 6.16 -18.87
C ILE A 358 -14.55 4.91 -18.57
N LEU A 359 -15.07 4.00 -17.76
CA LEU A 359 -14.40 2.75 -17.40
C LEU A 359 -14.12 1.87 -18.63
N GLU A 360 -15.06 1.74 -19.56
CA GLU A 360 -14.91 0.96 -20.80
C GLU A 360 -13.64 1.31 -21.57
N ARG A 361 -13.29 2.60 -21.66
CA ARG A 361 -12.05 3.01 -22.33
C ARG A 361 -10.82 2.88 -21.43
N VAL A 362 -10.96 3.07 -20.11
CA VAL A 362 -9.87 2.88 -19.15
C VAL A 362 -9.41 1.42 -19.11
N TYR A 363 -10.33 0.44 -19.23
CA TYR A 363 -9.95 -0.97 -19.36
C TYR A 363 -9.13 -1.24 -20.62
N LYS A 364 -9.46 -0.61 -21.74
CA LYS A 364 -8.65 -0.70 -22.98
C LYS A 364 -7.26 -0.12 -22.79
N TYR A 365 -7.12 1.00 -22.05
CA TYR A 365 -5.81 1.56 -21.69
C TYR A 365 -4.97 0.59 -20.85
N HIS A 366 -5.58 -0.05 -19.87
CA HIS A 366 -4.92 -1.06 -19.05
C HIS A 366 -4.53 -2.31 -19.84
N ILE A 367 -5.41 -2.80 -20.74
CA ILE A 367 -5.11 -3.94 -21.61
C ILE A 367 -3.90 -3.63 -22.49
N ALA A 368 -3.87 -2.47 -23.15
CA ALA A 368 -2.73 -2.05 -23.96
C ALA A 368 -1.43 -2.00 -23.14
N PHE A 369 -1.47 -1.39 -21.96
CA PHE A 369 -0.31 -1.34 -21.07
C PHE A 369 0.18 -2.74 -20.66
N LYS A 370 -0.72 -3.62 -20.22
CA LYS A 370 -0.35 -4.98 -19.79
C LYS A 370 0.10 -5.86 -20.96
N THR A 371 -0.43 -5.67 -22.16
CA THR A 371 0.06 -6.34 -23.40
C THR A 371 1.52 -6.00 -23.65
N MET A 372 1.89 -4.73 -23.59
CA MET A 372 3.30 -4.34 -23.72
C MET A 372 4.20 -4.95 -22.63
N LEU A 373 3.70 -5.10 -21.40
CA LEU A 373 4.46 -5.79 -20.35
C LEU A 373 4.65 -7.28 -20.65
N TYR A 374 3.62 -7.97 -21.15
CA TYR A 374 3.74 -9.37 -21.59
C TYR A 374 4.77 -9.54 -22.71
N ASP A 375 4.77 -8.63 -23.67
CA ASP A 375 5.72 -8.68 -24.78
C ASP A 375 7.18 -8.44 -24.33
N LEU A 376 7.37 -7.64 -23.27
CA LEU A 376 8.69 -7.46 -22.66
C LEU A 376 9.09 -8.69 -21.81
N GLU A 377 8.13 -9.31 -21.12
CA GLU A 377 8.35 -10.55 -20.36
C GLU A 377 8.75 -11.69 -21.29
N ASP A 378 8.04 -11.90 -22.40
CA ASP A 378 8.37 -12.94 -23.40
C ASP A 378 9.73 -12.72 -24.07
N LYS A 379 10.22 -11.48 -24.11
CA LYS A 379 11.57 -11.13 -24.57
C LYS A 379 12.64 -11.27 -23.49
N GLY A 380 12.28 -11.75 -22.28
CA GLY A 380 13.19 -11.90 -21.16
C GLY A 380 13.70 -10.58 -20.56
N MET A 381 12.96 -9.47 -20.78
CA MET A 381 13.40 -8.13 -20.32
C MET A 381 13.03 -7.80 -18.85
N PHE A 382 12.35 -8.71 -18.15
CA PHE A 382 12.03 -8.58 -16.73
C PHE A 382 12.81 -9.61 -15.91
N ALA A 383 13.90 -9.18 -15.29
CA ALA A 383 14.72 -10.03 -14.45
C ALA A 383 13.94 -10.63 -13.26
N ALA A 384 12.98 -9.89 -12.70
CA ALA A 384 12.11 -10.40 -11.64
C ALA A 384 11.27 -11.61 -12.08
N SER A 385 10.72 -11.57 -13.31
CA SER A 385 9.97 -12.71 -13.88
C SER A 385 10.91 -13.83 -14.30
N ASN A 386 12.04 -13.52 -14.93
CA ASN A 386 13.04 -14.49 -15.36
C ASN A 386 13.58 -15.29 -14.15
N GLY A 387 13.79 -14.63 -13.02
CA GLY A 387 14.23 -15.25 -11.77
C GLY A 387 13.12 -15.96 -10.99
N GLY A 388 11.88 -15.99 -11.48
CA GLY A 388 10.76 -16.66 -10.81
C GLY A 388 10.20 -15.95 -9.57
N TYR A 389 10.58 -14.69 -9.33
CA TYR A 389 10.11 -13.91 -8.17
C TYR A 389 8.69 -13.39 -8.33
N ILE A 390 8.25 -13.16 -9.56
CA ILE A 390 6.92 -12.65 -9.91
C ILE A 390 6.55 -13.12 -11.33
N HIS A 391 5.26 -13.12 -11.66
CA HIS A 391 4.76 -13.29 -13.02
C HIS A 391 3.80 -12.17 -13.36
N ILE A 392 3.95 -11.54 -14.52
CA ILE A 392 3.07 -10.46 -14.99
C ILE A 392 1.61 -10.93 -15.07
N SER A 393 1.38 -12.20 -15.37
CA SER A 393 0.04 -12.81 -15.40
C SER A 393 -0.71 -12.71 -14.08
N LYS A 394 -0.02 -12.69 -12.94
CA LYS A 394 -0.62 -12.60 -11.61
C LYS A 394 -0.87 -11.17 -11.12
N LEU A 395 -0.46 -10.15 -11.89
CA LEU A 395 -0.65 -8.75 -11.52
C LEU A 395 -2.00 -8.22 -11.97
N TYR A 396 -2.62 -7.42 -11.11
CA TYR A 396 -3.86 -6.71 -11.41
C TYR A 396 -3.59 -5.37 -12.11
N SER A 397 -4.52 -4.97 -12.97
CA SER A 397 -4.63 -3.60 -13.46
C SER A 397 -5.56 -2.83 -12.54
N THR A 398 -5.05 -1.81 -11.86
CA THR A 398 -5.76 -1.16 -10.76
C THR A 398 -6.48 0.10 -11.22
N ILE A 399 -7.80 0.13 -11.03
CA ILE A 399 -8.62 1.35 -11.13
C ILE A 399 -8.45 2.12 -9.83
N GLY A 400 -7.68 3.19 -9.87
CA GLY A 400 -7.50 4.09 -8.74
C GLY A 400 -8.69 5.04 -8.58
N ILE A 401 -8.97 5.44 -7.36
CA ILE A 401 -10.12 6.30 -7.03
C ILE A 401 -9.63 7.46 -6.18
N ASN A 402 -9.99 8.70 -6.58
CA ASN A 402 -9.73 9.92 -5.82
C ASN A 402 -10.83 10.96 -6.10
N GLY A 403 -11.13 11.84 -5.14
CA GLY A 403 -12.12 12.91 -5.32
C GLY A 403 -13.57 12.50 -4.97
N LEU A 404 -13.78 11.41 -4.21
CA LEU A 404 -15.12 10.97 -3.78
C LEU A 404 -15.78 11.95 -2.83
N ASN A 405 -15.06 12.44 -1.81
CA ASN A 405 -15.58 13.37 -0.81
C ASN A 405 -15.98 14.70 -1.47
N GLU A 406 -15.14 15.16 -2.37
CA GLU A 406 -15.30 16.41 -3.10
C GLU A 406 -16.52 16.34 -4.04
N ALA A 407 -16.70 15.21 -4.73
CA ALA A 407 -17.87 14.94 -5.56
C ALA A 407 -19.16 14.88 -4.74
N ALA A 408 -19.15 14.23 -3.58
CA ALA A 408 -20.29 14.19 -2.67
C ALA A 408 -20.68 15.60 -2.17
N ARG A 409 -19.68 16.41 -1.77
CA ARG A 409 -19.89 17.81 -1.35
C ARG A 409 -20.45 18.66 -2.48
N PHE A 410 -19.96 18.49 -3.71
CA PHE A 410 -20.53 19.17 -4.89
C PHE A 410 -22.01 18.82 -5.08
N LEU A 411 -22.39 17.57 -4.88
CA LEU A 411 -23.80 17.12 -4.92
C LEU A 411 -24.63 17.61 -3.72
N GLY A 412 -24.01 18.31 -2.76
CA GLY A 412 -24.67 18.86 -1.56
C GLY A 412 -24.81 17.87 -0.42
N MET A 413 -24.10 16.72 -0.48
CA MET A 413 -24.11 15.71 0.57
C MET A 413 -23.13 16.09 1.68
N LYS A 414 -23.44 15.69 2.90
CA LYS A 414 -22.51 15.78 4.03
C LYS A 414 -21.62 14.53 4.06
N VAL A 415 -20.30 14.72 3.98
CA VAL A 415 -19.31 13.64 4.12
C VAL A 415 -19.27 13.20 5.58
N SER A 416 -20.02 12.17 5.92
CA SER A 416 -20.10 11.59 7.27
C SER A 416 -20.78 10.22 7.20
N ASN A 417 -20.84 9.51 8.31
CA ASN A 417 -21.60 8.27 8.43
C ASN A 417 -23.12 8.54 8.40
N ASN A 418 -23.66 8.68 7.19
CA ASN A 418 -25.07 8.86 6.94
C ASN A 418 -25.49 8.11 5.66
N PRO A 419 -26.78 7.72 5.52
CA PRO A 419 -27.26 6.93 4.40
C PRO A 419 -26.98 7.52 3.04
N GLU A 420 -27.23 8.83 2.84
CA GLU A 420 -27.09 9.51 1.54
C GLU A 420 -25.65 9.43 1.01
N TYR A 421 -24.66 9.68 1.87
CA TYR A 421 -23.26 9.60 1.49
C TYR A 421 -22.80 8.15 1.26
N ILE A 422 -23.26 7.22 2.08
CA ILE A 422 -22.94 5.79 1.94
C ILE A 422 -23.52 5.25 0.63
N GLU A 423 -24.75 5.58 0.28
CA GLU A 423 -25.39 5.20 -0.99
C GLU A 423 -24.60 5.75 -2.20
N PHE A 424 -24.12 6.99 -2.12
CA PHE A 424 -23.27 7.57 -3.14
C PHE A 424 -21.93 6.81 -3.28
N LEU A 425 -21.28 6.47 -2.16
CA LEU A 425 -20.06 5.65 -2.19
C LEU A 425 -20.35 4.28 -2.84
N GLN A 426 -21.43 3.62 -2.45
CA GLN A 426 -21.83 2.33 -3.00
C GLN A 426 -22.15 2.41 -4.50
N LEU A 427 -22.77 3.48 -4.95
CA LEU A 427 -23.04 3.72 -6.37
C LEU A 427 -21.75 3.75 -7.18
N ILE A 428 -20.79 4.59 -6.79
CA ILE A 428 -19.53 4.75 -7.54
C ILE A 428 -18.64 3.50 -7.42
N LEU A 429 -18.39 3.05 -6.19
CA LEU A 429 -17.52 1.90 -5.93
C LEU A 429 -18.13 0.60 -6.46
N GLY A 430 -19.45 0.42 -6.31
CA GLY A 430 -20.19 -0.74 -6.82
C GLY A 430 -20.17 -0.79 -8.35
N THR A 431 -20.31 0.36 -9.02
CA THR A 431 -20.17 0.44 -10.48
C THR A 431 -18.77 -0.01 -10.92
N ILE A 432 -17.73 0.47 -10.27
CA ILE A 432 -16.35 0.09 -10.61
C ILE A 432 -16.13 -1.41 -10.38
N LYS A 433 -16.57 -1.95 -9.24
CA LYS A 433 -16.44 -3.38 -8.95
C LYS A 433 -17.17 -4.26 -9.95
N GLU A 434 -18.40 -3.91 -10.30
CA GLU A 434 -19.20 -4.63 -11.30
C GLU A 434 -18.50 -4.64 -12.67
N GLN A 435 -17.97 -3.48 -13.08
CA GLN A 435 -17.25 -3.35 -14.35
C GLN A 435 -15.89 -4.07 -14.32
N ASN A 436 -15.16 -4.05 -13.21
CA ASN A 436 -13.93 -4.83 -13.03
C ASN A 436 -14.19 -6.32 -13.28
N LYS A 437 -15.25 -6.86 -12.67
CA LYS A 437 -15.63 -8.26 -12.83
C LYS A 437 -16.03 -8.59 -14.29
N LEU A 438 -16.78 -7.68 -14.93
CA LEU A 438 -17.24 -7.88 -16.30
C LEU A 438 -16.10 -7.86 -17.32
N HIS A 439 -15.10 -7.00 -17.10
CA HIS A 439 -13.99 -6.80 -18.04
C HIS A 439 -12.76 -7.67 -17.74
N SER A 440 -12.71 -8.36 -16.60
CA SER A 440 -11.61 -9.29 -16.30
C SER A 440 -11.64 -10.47 -17.26
N ILE A 441 -10.47 -10.76 -17.85
CA ILE A 441 -10.25 -11.84 -18.83
C ILE A 441 -9.38 -12.90 -18.17
N HIS A 442 -9.96 -14.06 -17.91
CA HIS A 442 -9.30 -15.19 -17.24
C HIS A 442 -8.65 -16.13 -18.28
N ASP A 443 -7.71 -15.62 -19.06
CA ASP A 443 -6.90 -16.44 -19.96
C ASP A 443 -5.80 -17.16 -19.18
N ARG A 444 -5.45 -18.40 -19.59
CA ARG A 444 -4.44 -19.20 -18.87
C ARG A 444 -3.02 -18.65 -18.99
N LYS A 445 -2.69 -17.94 -20.07
CA LYS A 445 -1.35 -17.45 -20.35
C LYS A 445 -1.21 -15.97 -20.10
N ARG A 446 -2.18 -15.19 -20.60
CA ARG A 446 -2.16 -13.71 -20.54
C ARG A 446 -3.48 -13.17 -19.97
N PRO A 447 -3.80 -13.41 -18.68
CA PRO A 447 -5.01 -12.87 -18.07
C PRO A 447 -4.94 -11.36 -17.91
N PHE A 448 -6.09 -10.70 -18.01
CA PHE A 448 -6.26 -9.28 -17.68
C PHE A 448 -7.23 -9.18 -16.52
N LEU A 449 -6.67 -9.05 -15.31
CA LEU A 449 -7.44 -8.96 -14.07
C LEU A 449 -7.50 -7.50 -13.63
N PHE A 450 -8.65 -7.06 -13.15
CA PHE A 450 -8.88 -5.71 -12.68
C PHE A 450 -9.29 -5.69 -11.22
N ASN A 451 -8.82 -4.69 -10.49
CA ASN A 451 -9.24 -4.39 -9.13
C ASN A 451 -9.37 -2.88 -8.93
N SER A 452 -9.94 -2.47 -7.81
CA SER A 452 -10.13 -1.06 -7.47
C SER A 452 -9.51 -0.70 -6.13
N GLU A 453 -8.83 0.45 -6.07
CA GLU A 453 -8.14 0.93 -4.89
C GLU A 453 -8.45 2.41 -4.65
N VAL A 454 -8.76 2.76 -3.40
CA VAL A 454 -8.70 4.16 -2.97
C VAL A 454 -7.22 4.51 -2.79
N VAL A 455 -6.62 5.05 -3.84
CA VAL A 455 -5.17 5.22 -3.91
C VAL A 455 -4.63 6.16 -2.83
N PRO A 456 -3.44 5.89 -2.28
CA PRO A 456 -2.75 6.80 -1.39
C PRO A 456 -2.17 7.99 -2.18
N ALA A 457 -3.02 8.96 -2.49
CA ALA A 457 -2.72 10.09 -3.38
C ALA A 457 -1.82 11.14 -2.70
N GLU A 458 -0.55 10.82 -2.44
CA GLU A 458 0.39 11.76 -1.78
C GLU A 458 0.54 13.08 -2.53
N GLY A 459 0.74 13.01 -3.83
CA GLY A 459 0.87 14.18 -4.69
C GLY A 459 -0.34 14.43 -5.59
N LEU A 460 -1.13 13.38 -5.90
CA LEU A 460 -2.26 13.48 -6.82
C LEU A 460 -3.42 14.29 -6.22
N GLY A 461 -3.70 14.13 -4.93
CA GLY A 461 -4.77 14.90 -4.28
C GLY A 461 -4.61 16.41 -4.45
N GLY A 462 -3.41 16.94 -4.23
CA GLY A 462 -3.09 18.36 -4.47
C GLY A 462 -3.16 18.74 -5.95
N LYS A 463 -2.71 17.86 -6.86
CA LYS A 463 -2.81 18.10 -8.31
C LYS A 463 -4.26 18.16 -8.77
N ASN A 464 -5.11 17.18 -8.39
CA ASN A 464 -6.52 17.17 -8.77
C ASN A 464 -7.23 18.43 -8.28
N TYR A 465 -7.02 18.83 -7.01
CA TYR A 465 -7.57 20.07 -6.48
C TYR A 465 -7.15 21.30 -7.32
N LYS A 466 -5.85 21.41 -7.63
CA LYS A 466 -5.29 22.52 -8.41
C LYS A 466 -5.84 22.55 -9.83
N TRP A 467 -5.82 21.43 -10.53
CA TRP A 467 -6.33 21.31 -11.90
C TRP A 467 -7.83 21.62 -11.99
N ASP A 468 -8.64 21.07 -11.08
CA ASP A 468 -10.08 21.32 -11.05
C ASP A 468 -10.35 22.80 -10.79
N LYS A 469 -9.60 23.43 -9.88
CA LYS A 469 -9.72 24.87 -9.60
C LYS A 469 -9.33 25.75 -10.78
N GLU A 470 -8.21 25.44 -11.44
CA GLU A 470 -7.70 26.15 -12.61
C GLU A 470 -8.66 26.03 -13.81
N ASP A 471 -9.25 24.85 -14.01
CA ASP A 471 -10.20 24.56 -15.08
C ASP A 471 -11.64 25.02 -14.75
N GLY A 472 -11.86 25.61 -13.59
CA GLY A 472 -13.14 26.22 -13.20
C GLY A 472 -14.17 25.29 -12.58
N TYR A 473 -13.79 24.07 -12.24
CA TYR A 473 -14.64 23.16 -11.47
C TYR A 473 -14.80 23.61 -10.02
N VAL A 474 -15.86 23.16 -9.39
CA VAL A 474 -16.11 23.43 -7.97
C VAL A 474 -15.16 22.57 -7.13
N VAL A 475 -14.42 23.24 -6.25
CA VAL A 475 -13.52 22.59 -5.27
C VAL A 475 -13.89 23.08 -3.87
N PRO A 476 -13.63 22.27 -2.81
CA PRO A 476 -13.83 22.73 -1.44
C PRO A 476 -12.98 23.96 -1.13
N GLU A 477 -13.56 24.97 -0.46
CA GLU A 477 -12.86 26.21 -0.09
C GLU A 477 -11.96 26.04 1.16
N ASP A 478 -12.32 25.09 2.00
CA ASP A 478 -11.66 24.75 3.28
C ASP A 478 -10.50 23.74 3.12
N GLU A 479 -10.29 23.22 1.91
CA GLU A 479 -9.27 22.24 1.60
C GLU A 479 -8.34 22.74 0.48
N ASN A 480 -7.21 22.08 0.31
CA ASN A 480 -6.23 22.35 -0.75
C ASN A 480 -5.76 21.08 -1.47
N LEU A 481 -6.36 19.94 -1.15
CA LEU A 481 -6.12 18.66 -1.79
C LEU A 481 -7.33 17.73 -1.62
N TYR A 482 -7.46 16.75 -2.50
CA TYR A 482 -8.48 15.73 -2.43
C TYR A 482 -8.07 14.59 -1.50
N ASN A 483 -9.02 14.15 -0.69
CA ASN A 483 -8.81 13.12 0.31
C ASN A 483 -8.68 11.72 -0.30
N SER A 484 -7.96 10.85 0.40
CA SER A 484 -7.82 9.42 0.08
C SER A 484 -8.50 8.54 1.14
N TYR A 485 -9.51 9.06 1.80
CA TYR A 485 -10.32 8.39 2.82
C TYR A 485 -11.79 8.63 2.54
N PHE A 486 -12.69 7.86 3.15
CA PHE A 486 -14.14 8.09 3.10
C PHE A 486 -14.62 9.12 4.15
N TYR A 487 -13.71 9.94 4.66
CA TYR A 487 -13.96 11.06 5.56
C TYR A 487 -12.92 12.15 5.31
N ASN A 488 -13.19 13.36 5.72
CA ASN A 488 -12.21 14.45 5.62
C ASN A 488 -11.27 14.44 6.82
N ALA A 489 -9.98 14.61 6.57
CA ALA A 489 -8.98 14.61 7.62
C ALA A 489 -9.07 15.82 8.57
N HIS A 490 -9.75 16.89 8.16
CA HIS A 490 -9.96 18.11 8.95
C HIS A 490 -11.31 18.14 9.66
N ASP A 491 -12.20 17.16 9.42
CA ASP A 491 -13.50 17.10 10.10
C ASP A 491 -13.36 16.34 11.42
N ASN A 492 -14.15 16.76 12.42
CA ASN A 492 -14.21 16.06 13.70
C ASN A 492 -15.09 14.78 13.59
N THR A 493 -14.76 13.92 12.64
CA THR A 493 -15.38 12.60 12.51
C THR A 493 -14.90 11.71 13.64
N SER A 494 -15.83 11.07 14.35
CA SER A 494 -15.48 10.16 15.45
C SER A 494 -14.62 8.99 15.00
N ILE A 495 -13.82 8.43 15.90
CA ILE A 495 -13.01 7.22 15.59
C ILE A 495 -13.92 6.08 15.11
N LEU A 496 -15.06 5.89 15.76
CA LEU A 496 -16.01 4.82 15.42
C LEU A 496 -16.61 5.03 14.03
N ASP A 497 -17.00 6.26 13.67
CA ASP A 497 -17.51 6.56 12.32
C ASP A 497 -16.44 6.34 11.24
N LYS A 498 -15.16 6.62 11.53
CA LYS A 498 -14.06 6.31 10.60
C LYS A 498 -13.94 4.82 10.32
N PHE A 499 -14.12 3.98 11.34
CA PHE A 499 -14.17 2.53 11.16
C PHE A 499 -15.40 2.11 10.34
N ILE A 500 -16.60 2.59 10.69
CA ILE A 500 -17.84 2.25 9.97
C ILE A 500 -17.74 2.64 8.49
N LEU A 501 -17.23 3.83 8.18
CA LEU A 501 -17.06 4.30 6.79
C LEU A 501 -16.07 3.46 5.98
N HIS A 502 -15.12 2.77 6.62
CA HIS A 502 -14.21 1.81 5.99
C HIS A 502 -14.62 0.34 6.24
N GLY A 503 -15.84 0.11 6.71
CA GLY A 503 -16.38 -1.19 7.05
C GLY A 503 -17.18 -1.86 5.93
N HIS A 504 -18.07 -2.79 6.29
CA HIS A 504 -18.86 -3.64 5.37
C HIS A 504 -19.52 -2.88 4.23
N GLN A 505 -19.98 -1.64 4.47
CA GLN A 505 -20.75 -0.89 3.48
C GLN A 505 -19.91 -0.36 2.32
N THR A 506 -18.60 -0.25 2.46
CA THR A 506 -17.68 0.30 1.46
C THR A 506 -16.56 -0.66 1.09
N TYR A 507 -16.02 -1.36 2.08
CA TYR A 507 -14.89 -2.27 1.92
C TYR A 507 -15.14 -3.34 0.85
N GLN A 508 -16.33 -3.93 0.83
CA GLN A 508 -16.66 -4.97 -0.14
C GLN A 508 -16.53 -4.54 -1.61
N TYR A 509 -16.51 -3.24 -1.88
CA TYR A 509 -16.38 -2.69 -3.23
C TYR A 509 -14.96 -2.30 -3.62
N THR A 510 -14.00 -2.34 -2.68
CA THR A 510 -12.59 -2.00 -2.90
C THR A 510 -11.72 -3.24 -2.80
N ASP A 511 -11.78 -4.09 -3.81
CA ASP A 511 -11.04 -5.35 -3.90
C ASP A 511 -9.51 -5.17 -4.02
N GLY A 512 -9.05 -4.02 -4.50
CA GLY A 512 -7.65 -3.60 -4.46
C GLY A 512 -7.24 -2.90 -3.17
N GLY A 513 -8.19 -2.56 -2.29
CA GLY A 513 -7.96 -2.07 -0.93
C GLY A 513 -8.35 -0.62 -0.66
N SER A 514 -8.64 -0.37 0.60
CA SER A 514 -8.74 0.94 1.23
C SER A 514 -8.26 0.80 2.67
N ALA A 515 -7.58 1.82 3.23
CA ALA A 515 -7.10 1.76 4.60
C ALA A 515 -7.62 2.94 5.41
N ALA A 516 -8.21 2.65 6.56
CA ALA A 516 -8.58 3.66 7.54
C ALA A 516 -7.34 4.15 8.32
N HIS A 517 -7.10 5.45 8.34
CA HIS A 517 -6.05 6.07 9.14
C HIS A 517 -6.67 6.78 10.34
N ILE A 518 -6.52 6.20 11.50
CA ILE A 518 -7.07 6.74 12.74
C ILE A 518 -6.02 7.65 13.37
N ASN A 519 -6.21 8.97 13.23
CA ASN A 519 -5.31 9.97 13.79
C ASN A 519 -5.63 10.17 15.28
N LEU A 520 -4.67 9.87 16.15
CA LEU A 520 -4.77 9.99 17.60
C LEU A 520 -3.79 11.02 18.15
N GLU A 521 -4.20 11.76 19.17
CA GLU A 521 -3.33 12.71 19.88
C GLU A 521 -2.25 12.01 20.71
N ASP A 522 -2.60 10.87 21.32
CA ASP A 522 -1.70 10.07 22.17
C ASP A 522 -2.06 8.57 22.05
N HIS A 523 -1.20 7.75 22.65
CA HIS A 523 -1.40 6.30 22.71
C HIS A 523 -2.57 5.93 23.64
N LEU A 524 -3.34 4.92 23.22
CA LEU A 524 -4.39 4.31 24.00
C LEU A 524 -3.81 3.19 24.87
N SER A 525 -4.59 2.74 25.87
CA SER A 525 -4.25 1.53 26.60
C SER A 525 -4.43 0.27 25.74
N LYS A 526 -3.82 -0.82 26.15
CA LYS A 526 -3.99 -2.13 25.49
C LYS A 526 -5.47 -2.54 25.41
N GLU A 527 -6.21 -2.30 26.48
CA GLU A 527 -7.65 -2.64 26.58
C GLU A 527 -8.48 -1.81 25.59
N GLN A 528 -8.14 -0.54 25.39
CA GLN A 528 -8.82 0.31 24.41
C GLN A 528 -8.51 -0.14 22.98
N TYR A 529 -7.26 -0.50 22.66
CA TYR A 529 -6.94 -1.06 21.35
C TYR A 529 -7.65 -2.40 21.11
N LEU A 530 -7.79 -3.27 22.10
CA LEU A 530 -8.58 -4.50 21.99
C LEU A 530 -10.03 -4.21 21.61
N LYS A 531 -10.68 -3.25 22.29
CA LYS A 531 -12.05 -2.83 21.95
C LYS A 531 -12.16 -2.29 20.51
N LEU A 532 -11.17 -1.54 20.04
CA LEU A 532 -11.16 -1.05 18.67
C LEU A 532 -10.96 -2.16 17.63
N ILE A 533 -10.17 -3.18 17.94
CA ILE A 533 -10.05 -4.39 17.11
C ILE A 533 -11.40 -5.13 17.06
N ASP A 534 -12.08 -5.31 18.20
CA ASP A 534 -13.42 -5.91 18.25
C ASP A 534 -14.43 -5.09 17.45
N PHE A 535 -14.37 -3.76 17.57
CA PHE A 535 -15.23 -2.86 16.81
C PHE A 535 -14.95 -2.94 15.30
N ALA A 536 -13.69 -3.07 14.90
CA ALA A 536 -13.31 -3.26 13.49
C ALA A 536 -13.90 -4.55 12.91
N ILE A 537 -13.83 -5.67 13.66
CA ILE A 537 -14.43 -6.96 13.27
C ILE A 537 -15.94 -6.81 13.11
N ALA A 538 -16.63 -6.27 14.13
CA ALA A 538 -18.08 -6.11 14.14
C ALA A 538 -18.60 -5.23 12.98
N ASN A 539 -17.79 -4.30 12.49
CA ASN A 539 -18.15 -3.40 11.38
C ASN A 539 -17.51 -3.79 10.03
N GLY A 540 -16.70 -4.86 9.99
CA GLY A 540 -16.04 -5.33 8.78
C GLY A 540 -14.93 -4.40 8.26
N THR A 541 -14.31 -3.61 9.14
CA THR A 541 -13.16 -2.79 8.81
C THR A 541 -11.91 -3.65 8.84
N ASN A 542 -11.42 -4.03 7.69
CA ASN A 542 -10.39 -5.04 7.59
C ASN A 542 -8.96 -4.48 7.46
N TYR A 543 -8.80 -3.19 7.11
CA TYR A 543 -7.47 -2.61 6.94
C TYR A 543 -7.39 -1.21 7.54
N PHE A 544 -6.57 -1.05 8.56
CA PHE A 544 -6.44 0.21 9.29
C PHE A 544 -5.06 0.38 9.94
N THR A 545 -4.78 1.60 10.37
CA THR A 545 -3.61 1.94 11.19
C THR A 545 -3.93 3.08 12.13
N PHE A 546 -3.26 3.10 13.28
CA PHE A 546 -3.27 4.25 14.18
C PHE A 546 -2.07 5.15 13.87
N ASN A 547 -2.35 6.43 13.64
CA ASN A 547 -1.35 7.42 13.28
C ASN A 547 -1.21 8.42 14.42
N ILE A 548 -0.10 8.33 15.14
CA ILE A 548 0.27 9.23 16.23
C ILE A 548 1.57 9.93 15.79
N PRO A 549 1.64 11.28 15.80
CA PRO A 549 2.86 11.98 15.45
C PRO A 549 4.00 11.64 16.40
N ASN A 550 5.17 11.40 15.84
CA ASN A 550 6.40 11.28 16.60
C ASN A 550 7.18 12.61 16.55
N SER A 551 7.89 12.93 17.60
CA SER A 551 8.73 14.13 17.70
C SER A 551 10.18 13.76 17.82
N LYS A 552 11.05 14.44 17.05
CA LYS A 552 12.50 14.33 17.19
C LYS A 552 13.08 15.69 17.57
N CYS A 553 13.82 15.75 18.66
CA CYS A 553 14.64 16.91 18.97
C CYS A 553 15.86 16.92 18.05
N GLU A 554 16.05 17.97 17.28
CA GLU A 554 17.19 18.08 16.36
C GLU A 554 18.50 18.42 17.09
N ASP A 555 18.42 18.95 18.30
CA ASP A 555 19.60 19.34 19.07
C ASP A 555 20.24 18.17 19.85
N CYS A 556 19.44 17.34 20.52
CA CYS A 556 19.94 16.18 21.26
C CYS A 556 19.65 14.82 20.60
N GLY A 557 18.90 14.79 19.50
CA GLY A 557 18.55 13.57 18.77
C GLY A 557 17.46 12.70 19.42
N LYS A 558 16.92 13.08 20.59
CA LYS A 558 15.88 12.30 21.28
C LYS A 558 14.63 12.20 20.45
N ILE A 559 14.11 10.96 20.26
CA ILE A 559 12.85 10.68 19.60
C ILE A 559 11.81 10.31 20.67
N ILE A 560 10.62 10.90 20.55
CA ILE A 560 9.48 10.68 21.44
C ILE A 560 8.27 10.33 20.56
N LYS A 561 7.58 9.26 20.92
CA LYS A 561 6.43 8.71 20.15
C LYS A 561 5.12 9.43 20.47
N ARG A 562 5.16 10.73 20.61
CA ARG A 562 4.00 11.62 20.74
C ARG A 562 4.37 13.03 20.29
N PRO A 563 3.40 13.89 19.96
CA PRO A 563 3.68 15.28 19.67
C PRO A 563 4.17 16.01 20.93
N ILE A 564 5.25 16.79 20.79
CA ILE A 564 5.77 17.69 21.82
C ILE A 564 6.28 18.98 21.18
N ASP A 565 6.26 20.08 21.93
CA ASP A 565 6.80 21.39 21.52
C ASP A 565 8.15 21.69 22.20
N THR A 566 8.42 21.03 23.32
CA THR A 566 9.66 21.19 24.09
C THR A 566 10.27 19.84 24.40
N CYS A 567 11.55 19.70 24.15
CA CYS A 567 12.27 18.45 24.42
C CYS A 567 12.42 18.25 25.95
N PRO A 568 11.88 17.15 26.51
CA PRO A 568 12.02 16.90 27.95
C PRO A 568 13.45 16.52 28.37
N CYS A 569 14.35 16.25 27.41
CA CYS A 569 15.75 15.88 27.69
C CYS A 569 16.67 17.10 27.79
N CYS A 570 16.53 18.09 26.90
CA CYS A 570 17.44 19.23 26.81
C CYS A 570 16.74 20.60 26.83
N GLY A 571 15.40 20.63 26.94
CA GLY A 571 14.64 21.90 26.96
C GLY A 571 14.50 22.61 25.60
N SER A 572 15.04 22.05 24.54
CA SER A 572 15.01 22.66 23.20
C SER A 572 13.61 22.67 22.58
N HIS A 573 13.31 23.76 21.84
CA HIS A 573 12.13 23.88 21.00
C HIS A 573 12.39 23.50 19.53
N ASN A 574 13.61 23.09 19.17
CA ASN A 574 13.97 22.66 17.83
C ASN A 574 13.48 21.24 17.56
N ILE A 575 12.16 21.10 17.42
CA ILE A 575 11.46 19.83 17.27
C ILE A 575 11.02 19.63 15.82
N THR A 576 11.30 18.45 15.26
CA THR A 576 10.75 18.00 13.98
C THR A 576 9.66 16.96 14.23
N GLN A 577 8.45 17.24 13.76
CA GLN A 577 7.35 16.28 13.80
C GLN A 577 7.45 15.29 12.65
N TYR A 578 7.16 14.02 12.94
CA TYR A 578 7.08 12.92 11.99
C TYR A 578 5.68 12.32 12.07
N THR A 579 5.02 12.24 10.96
CA THR A 579 3.69 11.58 10.87
C THR A 579 3.60 10.77 9.60
N ARG A 580 2.58 9.92 9.47
CA ARG A 580 2.32 9.25 8.21
C ARG A 580 1.86 10.28 7.17
N VAL A 581 2.53 10.34 6.03
CA VAL A 581 2.01 11.08 4.85
C VAL A 581 0.69 10.45 4.47
N ILE A 582 0.75 9.19 4.08
CA ILE A 582 -0.37 8.27 3.95
C ILE A 582 0.10 6.88 4.40
N GLY A 583 1.03 6.24 3.70
CA GLY A 583 1.47 4.87 3.97
C GLY A 583 2.66 4.72 4.93
N TYR A 584 3.49 5.75 5.12
CA TYR A 584 4.74 5.65 5.88
C TYR A 584 5.10 6.94 6.61
N LEU A 585 5.90 6.79 7.68
CA LEU A 585 6.35 7.91 8.51
C LEU A 585 7.39 8.76 7.77
N ARG A 586 7.18 10.09 7.80
CA ARG A 586 8.09 11.07 7.19
C ARG A 586 8.09 12.38 7.99
N PRO A 587 9.22 13.14 7.99
CA PRO A 587 9.19 14.48 8.58
C PRO A 587 8.17 15.37 7.89
N THR A 588 7.33 16.06 8.64
CA THR A 588 6.29 16.95 8.07
C THR A 588 6.90 18.05 7.19
N LYS A 589 8.06 18.56 7.55
CA LYS A 589 8.81 19.55 6.74
C LYS A 589 9.26 19.04 5.36
N ALA A 590 9.28 17.72 5.15
CA ALA A 590 9.64 17.09 3.86
C ALA A 590 8.40 16.77 2.99
N PHE A 591 7.19 17.09 3.44
CA PHE A 591 5.99 16.99 2.63
C PHE A 591 5.97 18.08 1.55
N GLY A 592 5.22 17.88 0.49
CA GLY A 592 4.87 18.96 -0.44
C GLY A 592 4.02 20.04 0.28
N SER A 593 4.01 21.27 -0.25
CA SER A 593 3.31 22.41 0.37
C SER A 593 1.87 22.09 0.77
N ASP A 594 1.14 21.45 -0.13
CA ASP A 594 -0.28 21.12 0.07
C ASP A 594 -0.47 20.10 1.20
N ARG A 595 0.40 19.09 1.24
CA ARG A 595 0.43 18.11 2.34
C ARG A 595 0.91 18.67 3.66
N GLN A 596 1.79 19.67 3.65
CA GLN A 596 2.18 20.37 4.88
C GLN A 596 0.98 21.13 5.47
N GLN A 597 0.17 21.75 4.63
CA GLN A 597 -1.05 22.44 5.07
C GLN A 597 -2.09 21.44 5.59
N GLU A 598 -2.33 20.35 4.87
CA GLU A 598 -3.23 19.27 5.33
C GLU A 598 -2.77 18.70 6.66
N ALA A 599 -1.48 18.42 6.84
CA ALA A 599 -0.94 17.89 8.10
C ALA A 599 -1.10 18.87 9.28
N ARG A 600 -1.05 20.18 9.04
CA ARG A 600 -1.34 21.20 10.06
C ARG A 600 -2.82 21.28 10.43
N ASN A 601 -3.69 21.10 9.45
CA ASN A 601 -5.15 21.17 9.65
C ASN A 601 -5.76 19.84 10.09
N ARG A 602 -4.97 18.77 10.05
CA ARG A 602 -5.41 17.40 10.39
C ARG A 602 -5.89 17.34 11.84
N ILE A 603 -7.10 16.84 12.04
CA ILE A 603 -7.65 16.64 13.39
C ILE A 603 -7.16 15.30 13.93
N TYR A 604 -6.54 15.38 15.10
CA TYR A 604 -6.18 14.22 15.91
C TYR A 604 -7.21 14.06 17.02
N SER A 605 -7.76 12.86 17.16
CA SER A 605 -8.84 12.61 18.13
C SER A 605 -8.26 12.22 19.49
N ASP A 606 -8.90 12.73 20.56
CA ASP A 606 -8.71 12.15 21.89
C ASP A 606 -9.42 10.79 21.96
N GLY A 607 -8.69 9.73 21.69
CA GLY A 607 -9.23 8.38 21.71
C GLY A 607 -9.72 7.92 23.08
N LYS A 608 -9.24 8.55 24.16
CA LYS A 608 -9.60 8.14 25.54
C LYS A 608 -11.06 8.44 25.89
N SER A 609 -11.62 9.49 25.30
CA SER A 609 -13.03 9.86 25.51
C SER A 609 -14.00 9.15 24.56
N GLN A 610 -13.51 8.49 23.50
CA GLN A 610 -14.33 7.90 22.43
C GLN A 610 -14.37 6.35 22.46
N VAL A 611 -13.54 5.70 23.30
CA VAL A 611 -13.37 4.23 23.34
C VAL A 611 -13.60 3.67 24.77
#